data_4327d2b6ec219ee475c5b504790996f3
#
_entry.id   4327d2b6ec219ee475c5b504790996f3
#
_cell.length_a   1.000
_cell.length_b   1.000
_cell.length_c   1.000
_cell.angle_alpha   90.00
_cell.angle_beta   90.00
_cell.angle_gamma   90.00
#
_symmetry.space_group_name_H-M   'P 1'
#
loop_
_entity.id
_entity.type
_entity.pdbx_description
1 polymer ?
#
loop_
_entity_poly.entity_id
_entity_poly.type
_entity_poly.pdbx_seq_one_letter_code
_entity_poly.pdbx_strand_id
1 'polypeptide(L)'
;MGECFFVNTPFPFRGIDFFPLSDYTIPDTWRKAHIIWREDGKMVYKWDVTIPKLSGDSPRRAYLWLPEDYEENPDKRYPVMYMFDGHNVFFDEDATYGKSWGMAKFLEENPKDLIIVAVECNHEGNRRLIEYSPMTYTNSEHDTIRGKGGIMLNWMVKELKPYIDETCRTLPDRNHTIIAGSSMGGLMALYGATAYNHVFQRAACLSPSLWVAPGKVLEMVARAHIRRDTTVYMDYGELEMFNHAATQESMISTAHLLLTKRVNLALRIVPGGSHCEASWEKQIPIFMECLGL
;
A
#
# COMPACT_ATOMS: atom_id res chain seq x y z
N MET A 1 19.99 14.21 27.67
CA MET A 1 18.93 13.57 28.45
C MET A 1 17.73 14.48 28.33
N GLY A 2 16.88 14.27 27.34
CA GLY A 2 15.64 15.00 27.08
C GLY A 2 14.48 14.09 27.44
N GLU A 3 13.72 14.48 28.46
CA GLU A 3 12.55 13.76 28.93
C GLU A 3 11.40 13.92 27.92
N CYS A 4 10.87 12.81 27.44
CA CYS A 4 9.63 12.79 26.68
C CYS A 4 8.46 13.04 27.63
N PHE A 5 7.84 14.19 27.55
CA PHE A 5 6.58 14.47 28.23
C PHE A 5 5.41 13.80 27.46
N PHE A 6 4.81 12.79 28.07
CA PHE A 6 3.54 12.23 27.63
C PHE A 6 2.41 13.20 28.03
N VAL A 7 1.84 13.89 27.07
CA VAL A 7 0.62 14.67 27.29
C VAL A 7 -0.57 13.81 26.87
N ASN A 8 -1.31 13.31 27.86
CA ASN A 8 -2.63 12.71 27.70
C ASN A 8 -3.63 13.82 27.40
N THR A 9 -3.81 14.19 26.12
CA THR A 9 -4.93 15.03 25.71
C THR A 9 -5.92 14.17 24.92
N PRO A 10 -7.23 14.25 25.24
CA PRO A 10 -8.23 13.61 24.41
C PRO A 10 -8.22 14.28 23.03
N PHE A 11 -8.44 13.49 21.99
CA PHE A 11 -8.47 13.88 20.59
C PHE A 11 -9.04 15.28 20.37
N PRO A 12 -8.35 16.17 19.59
CA PRO A 12 -8.87 17.50 19.25
C PRO A 12 -9.96 17.46 18.16
N PHE A 13 -10.47 16.29 17.80
CA PHE A 13 -11.65 16.17 16.94
C PHE A 13 -12.92 16.51 17.71
N ARG A 14 -13.10 17.80 18.05
CA ARG A 14 -14.40 18.33 18.36
C ARG A 14 -15.15 18.52 17.05
N GLY A 15 -15.92 17.50 16.64
CA GLY A 15 -16.78 17.59 15.46
C GLY A 15 -17.00 16.32 14.66
N ILE A 16 -16.33 15.20 14.99
CA ILE A 16 -16.74 13.92 14.45
C ILE A 16 -17.69 13.28 15.45
N ASP A 17 -18.99 13.43 15.20
CA ASP A 17 -20.00 12.64 15.88
C ASP A 17 -19.79 11.18 15.50
N PHE A 18 -19.28 10.41 16.44
CA PHE A 18 -19.19 8.95 16.32
C PHE A 18 -20.60 8.39 16.28
N PHE A 19 -21.10 8.04 15.12
CA PHE A 19 -22.29 7.23 15.00
C PHE A 19 -21.94 5.79 15.42
N PRO A 20 -22.69 5.19 16.35
CA PRO A 20 -22.44 3.83 16.77
C PRO A 20 -22.81 2.87 15.63
N LEU A 21 -21.82 2.20 15.06
CA LEU A 21 -22.06 1.05 14.19
C LEU A 21 -22.46 -0.16 15.02
N SER A 22 -23.58 -0.75 14.67
CA SER A 22 -24.26 -1.78 15.45
C SER A 22 -23.62 -3.17 15.39
N ASP A 23 -22.58 -3.47 14.57
CA ASP A 23 -22.05 -4.83 14.44
C ASP A 23 -20.53 -4.98 14.20
N TYR A 24 -19.73 -3.90 14.25
CA TYR A 24 -18.27 -4.00 14.20
C TYR A 24 -17.62 -3.40 15.44
N THR A 25 -17.12 -4.26 16.31
CA THR A 25 -16.25 -3.82 17.44
C THR A 25 -14.89 -3.47 16.90
N ILE A 26 -14.60 -2.15 16.76
CA ILE A 26 -13.23 -1.66 16.54
C ILE A 26 -12.37 -2.17 17.69
N PRO A 27 -11.28 -2.91 17.44
CA PRO A 27 -10.39 -3.37 18.51
C PRO A 27 -9.93 -2.19 19.36
N ASP A 28 -9.95 -2.34 20.71
CA ASP A 28 -9.51 -1.28 21.63
C ASP A 28 -8.07 -0.81 21.37
N THR A 29 -7.23 -1.66 20.76
CA THR A 29 -5.88 -1.33 20.32
C THR A 29 -5.85 -0.28 19.22
N TRP A 30 -6.88 -0.20 18.37
CA TRP A 30 -6.99 0.78 17.28
C TRP A 30 -7.51 2.13 17.78
N ARG A 31 -8.18 2.15 18.95
CA ARG A 31 -8.69 3.38 19.58
C ARG A 31 -7.59 4.24 20.22
N LYS A 32 -6.37 3.70 20.33
CA LYS A 32 -5.19 4.41 20.87
C LYS A 32 -4.30 4.91 19.75
N ALA A 33 -4.84 5.66 18.78
CA ALA A 33 -4.00 6.36 17.82
C ALA A 33 -3.19 7.43 18.55
N HIS A 34 -1.88 7.30 18.58
CA HIS A 34 -0.98 8.33 19.07
C HIS A 34 -0.64 9.25 17.90
N ILE A 35 -1.09 10.51 17.99
CA ILE A 35 -0.65 11.56 17.06
C ILE A 35 0.80 11.84 17.41
N ILE A 36 1.72 11.48 16.54
CA ILE A 36 3.10 11.92 16.65
C ILE A 36 3.19 13.21 15.84
N TRP A 37 3.09 14.34 16.51
CA TRP A 37 3.39 15.64 15.93
C TRP A 37 4.87 15.67 15.59
N ARG A 38 5.22 16.00 14.35
CA ARG A 38 6.58 16.46 14.06
C ARG A 38 6.64 17.97 14.31
N GLU A 39 7.79 18.43 14.78
CA GLU A 39 8.08 19.83 15.10
C GLU A 39 7.91 20.80 13.92
N ASP A 40 7.77 20.24 12.68
CA ASP A 40 7.65 20.97 11.42
C ASP A 40 6.19 21.06 10.88
N GLY A 41 5.19 20.68 11.68
CA GLY A 41 3.77 20.82 11.32
C GLY A 41 3.22 19.80 10.33
N LYS A 42 3.95 18.74 9.99
CA LYS A 42 3.58 17.73 9.00
C LYS A 42 2.67 16.66 9.58
N MET A 43 1.56 16.36 8.92
CA MET A 43 0.50 15.50 9.46
C MET A 43 0.54 14.07 8.90
N VAL A 44 1.52 13.26 9.35
CA VAL A 44 1.41 11.80 9.25
C VAL A 44 1.05 11.23 10.60
N TYR A 45 -0.13 10.64 10.69
CA TYR A 45 -0.57 9.97 11.91
C TYR A 45 -0.04 8.55 11.93
N LYS A 46 0.45 8.08 13.08
CA LYS A 46 0.94 6.71 13.28
C LYS A 46 0.14 6.06 14.39
N TRP A 47 -0.32 4.84 14.16
CA TRP A 47 -1.00 4.03 15.18
C TRP A 47 -0.66 2.56 15.01
N ASP A 48 -0.94 1.75 16.03
CA ASP A 48 -0.69 0.33 15.98
C ASP A 48 -1.96 -0.43 15.60
N VAL A 49 -1.81 -1.38 14.67
CA VAL A 49 -2.85 -2.33 14.26
C VAL A 49 -2.38 -3.75 14.54
N THR A 50 -3.32 -4.67 14.65
CA THR A 50 -3.03 -6.10 14.73
C THR A 50 -3.62 -6.81 13.52
N ILE A 51 -2.95 -7.88 13.07
CA ILE A 51 -3.45 -8.76 12.00
C ILE A 51 -3.51 -10.19 12.58
N PRO A 52 -4.57 -10.54 13.32
CA PRO A 52 -4.59 -11.74 14.18
C PRO A 52 -4.25 -13.04 13.43
N LYS A 53 -4.73 -13.20 12.19
CA LYS A 53 -4.49 -14.40 11.38
C LYS A 53 -3.08 -14.48 10.78
N LEU A 54 -2.27 -13.41 10.87
CA LEU A 54 -0.88 -13.37 10.41
C LEU A 54 0.12 -13.36 11.54
N SER A 55 -0.07 -12.48 12.53
CA SER A 55 0.89 -12.23 13.62
C SER A 55 0.28 -12.22 15.01
N GLY A 56 -0.95 -12.73 15.17
CA GLY A 56 -1.64 -12.69 16.47
C GLY A 56 -1.78 -11.26 16.99
N ASP A 57 -1.47 -11.07 18.27
CA ASP A 57 -1.56 -9.77 18.94
C ASP A 57 -0.31 -8.89 18.76
N SER A 58 0.68 -9.34 17.97
CA SER A 58 1.86 -8.53 17.67
C SER A 58 1.46 -7.28 16.89
N PRO A 59 1.73 -6.05 17.44
CA PRO A 59 1.35 -4.82 16.80
C PRO A 59 2.18 -4.57 15.55
N ARG A 60 1.59 -3.82 14.62
CA ARG A 60 2.25 -3.26 13.44
C ARG A 60 1.92 -1.80 13.32
N ARG A 61 2.86 -1.01 12.91
CA ARG A 61 2.64 0.39 12.66
C ARG A 61 1.81 0.58 11.39
N ALA A 62 0.76 1.39 11.52
CA ALA A 62 0.02 1.95 10.41
C ALA A 62 0.27 3.45 10.35
N TYR A 63 0.17 4.01 9.14
CA TYR A 63 0.45 5.40 8.83
C TYR A 63 -0.75 5.97 8.07
N LEU A 64 -1.11 7.21 8.37
CA LEU A 64 -2.17 7.94 7.69
C LEU A 64 -1.69 9.33 7.32
N TRP A 65 -1.71 9.63 6.02
CA TRP A 65 -1.59 10.99 5.49
C TRP A 65 -2.97 11.55 5.18
N LEU A 66 -3.23 12.77 5.64
CA LEU A 66 -4.43 13.53 5.27
C LEU A 66 -4.03 14.72 4.38
N PRO A 67 -4.86 15.10 3.38
CA PRO A 67 -4.63 16.29 2.57
C PRO A 67 -4.49 17.55 3.42
N GLU A 68 -3.71 18.52 2.93
CA GLU A 68 -3.44 19.77 3.66
C GLU A 68 -4.74 20.52 4.00
N ASP A 69 -5.70 20.52 3.07
CA ASP A 69 -6.99 21.19 3.22
C ASP A 69 -8.05 20.36 3.97
N TYR A 70 -7.65 19.23 4.55
CA TYR A 70 -8.60 18.30 5.17
C TYR A 70 -9.44 18.96 6.27
N GLU A 71 -8.84 19.71 7.20
CA GLU A 71 -9.58 20.35 8.29
C GLU A 71 -10.37 21.59 7.83
N GLU A 72 -9.93 22.24 6.76
CA GLU A 72 -10.57 23.45 6.22
C GLU A 72 -11.86 23.13 5.43
N ASN A 73 -11.97 21.90 4.93
CA ASN A 73 -13.09 21.47 4.07
C ASN A 73 -13.86 20.28 4.68
N PRO A 74 -14.70 20.50 5.71
CA PRO A 74 -15.37 19.43 6.45
C PRO A 74 -16.34 18.59 5.62
N ASP A 75 -16.86 19.11 4.54
CA ASP A 75 -17.80 18.39 3.64
C ASP A 75 -17.09 17.65 2.50
N LYS A 76 -15.82 17.92 2.27
CA LYS A 76 -15.04 17.30 1.19
C LYS A 76 -14.67 15.86 1.54
N ARG A 77 -14.80 14.95 0.56
CA ARG A 77 -14.44 13.55 0.67
C ARG A 77 -13.33 13.21 -0.32
N TYR A 78 -12.49 12.27 0.04
CA TYR A 78 -11.24 12.00 -0.66
C TYR A 78 -11.11 10.53 -1.07
N PRO A 79 -10.50 10.25 -2.23
CA PRO A 79 -10.06 8.88 -2.57
C PRO A 79 -9.00 8.42 -1.58
N VAL A 80 -8.85 7.10 -1.46
CA VAL A 80 -7.88 6.48 -0.53
C VAL A 80 -6.92 5.57 -1.28
N MET A 81 -5.62 5.77 -1.05
CA MET A 81 -4.56 4.86 -1.50
C MET A 81 -4.06 4.04 -0.32
N TYR A 82 -4.18 2.72 -0.42
CA TYR A 82 -3.63 1.76 0.52
C TYR A 82 -2.26 1.31 0.05
N MET A 83 -1.23 1.45 0.89
CA MET A 83 0.16 1.13 0.54
C MET A 83 0.74 0.04 1.44
N PHE A 84 1.53 -0.83 0.84
CA PHE A 84 2.33 -1.81 1.54
C PHE A 84 3.64 -1.22 2.03
N ASP A 85 4.29 -1.88 3.01
CA ASP A 85 5.57 -1.48 3.60
C ASP A 85 5.55 -0.04 4.16
N GLY A 86 4.56 0.27 5.00
CA GLY A 86 4.27 1.61 5.51
C GLY A 86 5.48 2.37 6.07
N HIS A 87 6.42 1.65 6.69
CA HIS A 87 7.68 2.19 7.21
C HIS A 87 8.60 2.78 6.13
N ASN A 88 8.48 2.32 4.87
CA ASN A 88 9.28 2.82 3.75
C ASN A 88 8.58 3.93 2.95
N VAL A 89 7.35 4.34 3.31
CA VAL A 89 6.55 5.23 2.47
C VAL A 89 6.90 6.71 2.69
N PHE A 90 6.92 7.16 3.93
CA PHE A 90 6.88 8.60 4.21
C PHE A 90 8.23 9.22 4.58
N PHE A 91 8.98 8.61 5.48
CA PHE A 91 10.16 9.20 6.12
C PHE A 91 11.37 8.28 6.11
N ASP A 92 12.54 8.86 5.87
CA ASP A 92 13.81 8.13 5.80
C ASP A 92 14.19 7.50 7.14
N GLU A 93 13.84 8.11 8.27
CA GLU A 93 14.10 7.59 9.61
C GLU A 93 13.27 6.36 9.99
N ASP A 94 12.11 6.15 9.37
CA ASP A 94 11.30 4.94 9.57
C ASP A 94 11.75 3.79 8.65
N ALA A 95 12.43 4.13 7.56
CA ALA A 95 12.72 3.19 6.48
C ALA A 95 13.81 2.16 6.85
N THR A 96 13.59 0.90 6.44
CA THR A 96 14.50 -0.22 6.73
C THR A 96 15.96 0.07 6.36
N TYR A 97 16.19 0.76 5.25
CA TYR A 97 17.54 1.06 4.73
C TYR A 97 17.90 2.54 4.84
N GLY A 98 17.18 3.32 5.67
CA GLY A 98 17.43 4.74 5.85
C GLY A 98 17.07 5.61 4.63
N LYS A 99 16.30 5.05 3.69
CA LYS A 99 15.73 5.77 2.54
C LYS A 99 14.31 5.30 2.31
N SER A 100 13.38 6.25 2.33
CA SER A 100 11.96 6.03 2.03
C SER A 100 11.62 6.42 0.59
N TRP A 101 10.34 6.23 0.21
CA TRP A 101 9.80 6.79 -1.02
C TRP A 101 9.71 8.33 -0.98
N GLY A 102 9.86 8.95 0.20
CA GLY A 102 9.73 10.41 0.35
C GLY A 102 8.33 10.93 0.05
N MET A 103 7.31 10.10 0.26
CA MET A 103 5.92 10.44 -0.09
C MET A 103 5.42 11.70 0.64
N ALA A 104 5.81 11.89 1.91
CA ALA A 104 5.43 13.09 2.65
C ALA A 104 5.97 14.35 1.96
N LYS A 105 7.26 14.37 1.64
CA LYS A 105 7.89 15.50 0.92
C LYS A 105 7.23 15.75 -0.43
N PHE A 106 6.96 14.68 -1.20
CA PHE A 106 6.30 14.81 -2.50
C PHE A 106 4.92 15.47 -2.37
N LEU A 107 4.10 15.05 -1.40
CA LEU A 107 2.75 15.57 -1.21
C LEU A 107 2.72 16.99 -0.65
N GLU A 108 3.73 17.39 0.12
CA GLU A 108 3.91 18.78 0.55
C GLU A 108 4.25 19.72 -0.61
N GLU A 109 5.13 19.26 -1.51
CA GLU A 109 5.53 20.02 -2.69
C GLU A 109 4.46 19.97 -3.80
N ASN A 110 3.60 18.95 -3.82
CA ASN A 110 2.57 18.68 -4.81
C ASN A 110 1.26 18.25 -4.13
N PRO A 111 0.52 19.18 -3.50
CA PRO A 111 -0.72 18.84 -2.79
C PRO A 111 -1.70 18.04 -3.65
N LYS A 112 -2.27 17.00 -3.06
CA LYS A 112 -3.21 16.09 -3.72
C LYS A 112 -4.43 15.86 -2.85
N ASP A 113 -5.60 15.82 -3.48
CA ASP A 113 -6.86 15.44 -2.85
C ASP A 113 -6.89 13.92 -2.62
N LEU A 114 -6.01 13.42 -1.73
CA LEU A 114 -5.77 12.00 -1.55
C LEU A 114 -5.43 11.68 -0.08
N ILE A 115 -6.14 10.73 0.50
CA ILE A 115 -5.77 10.08 1.76
C ILE A 115 -4.83 8.91 1.43
N ILE A 116 -3.72 8.77 2.18
CA ILE A 116 -2.87 7.59 2.06
C ILE A 116 -2.84 6.85 3.39
N VAL A 117 -3.11 5.54 3.33
CA VAL A 117 -3.03 4.62 4.45
C VAL A 117 -1.96 3.58 4.13
N ALA A 118 -0.93 3.49 4.95
CA ALA A 118 0.14 2.53 4.74
C ALA A 118 0.33 1.64 5.97
N VAL A 119 0.63 0.36 5.76
CA VAL A 119 0.80 -0.61 6.85
C VAL A 119 2.15 -1.28 6.72
N GLU A 120 2.83 -1.35 7.85
CA GLU A 120 4.13 -1.99 8.00
C GLU A 120 4.05 -3.51 7.74
N CYS A 121 5.09 -4.08 7.12
CA CYS A 121 5.20 -5.53 6.99
C CYS A 121 5.68 -6.17 8.29
N ASN A 122 5.71 -7.50 8.33
CA ASN A 122 6.38 -8.23 9.40
C ASN A 122 7.89 -8.33 9.09
N HIS A 123 8.72 -7.82 10.00
CA HIS A 123 10.18 -7.77 9.83
C HIS A 123 10.92 -9.04 10.29
N GLU A 124 10.21 -10.03 10.86
CA GLU A 124 10.84 -11.25 11.39
C GLU A 124 11.16 -12.25 10.27
N GLY A 125 12.42 -12.48 9.97
CA GLY A 125 12.87 -13.48 8.99
C GLY A 125 12.13 -13.37 7.65
N ASN A 126 11.59 -14.50 7.16
CA ASN A 126 10.85 -14.55 5.88
C ASN A 126 9.35 -14.17 5.99
N ARG A 127 8.90 -13.60 7.11
CA ARG A 127 7.47 -13.35 7.33
C ARG A 127 6.88 -12.35 6.35
N ARG A 128 7.64 -11.31 5.94
CA ARG A 128 7.22 -10.39 4.88
C ARG A 128 6.95 -11.13 3.56
N LEU A 129 7.80 -12.07 3.18
CA LEU A 129 7.60 -12.88 1.96
C LEU A 129 6.34 -13.76 2.07
N ILE A 130 6.06 -14.29 3.26
CA ILE A 130 4.87 -15.11 3.50
C ILE A 130 3.60 -14.27 3.38
N GLU A 131 3.53 -13.14 4.05
CA GLU A 131 2.31 -12.33 4.06
C GLU A 131 2.10 -11.51 2.79
N TYR A 132 3.16 -11.24 2.02
CA TYR A 132 3.09 -10.50 0.76
C TYR A 132 3.16 -11.41 -0.47
N SER A 133 2.92 -12.69 -0.31
CA SER A 133 2.74 -13.59 -1.43
C SER A 133 1.32 -14.15 -1.48
N PRO A 134 0.59 -13.94 -2.59
CA PRO A 134 -0.72 -14.58 -2.78
C PRO A 134 -0.63 -16.08 -3.10
N MET A 135 0.58 -16.59 -3.34
CA MET A 135 0.82 -17.98 -3.75
C MET A 135 1.97 -18.61 -2.94
N THR A 136 1.97 -19.94 -2.83
CA THR A 136 3.11 -20.69 -2.32
C THR A 136 4.16 -20.85 -3.41
N TYR A 137 5.44 -20.62 -3.09
CA TYR A 137 6.57 -20.80 -4.02
C TYR A 137 7.82 -21.26 -3.28
N THR A 138 8.85 -21.70 -4.01
CA THR A 138 10.16 -22.01 -3.46
C THR A 138 11.12 -20.87 -3.83
N ASN A 139 11.81 -20.29 -2.82
CA ASN A 139 12.78 -19.22 -3.04
C ASN A 139 14.14 -19.76 -3.55
N SER A 140 15.09 -18.86 -3.81
CA SER A 140 16.44 -19.22 -4.27
C SER A 140 17.26 -20.03 -3.26
N GLU A 141 16.91 -19.97 -1.98
CA GLU A 141 17.53 -20.72 -0.88
C GLU A 141 16.88 -22.10 -0.68
N HIS A 142 15.97 -22.49 -1.58
CA HIS A 142 15.18 -23.71 -1.54
C HIS A 142 14.16 -23.79 -0.39
N ASP A 143 13.85 -22.68 0.27
CA ASP A 143 12.80 -22.60 1.26
C ASP A 143 11.42 -22.53 0.62
N THR A 144 10.47 -23.23 1.19
CA THR A 144 9.07 -23.14 0.78
C THR A 144 8.38 -21.98 1.47
N ILE A 145 8.11 -20.93 0.73
CA ILE A 145 7.32 -19.77 1.17
C ILE A 145 5.83 -20.10 0.97
N ARG A 146 5.13 -20.36 2.07
CA ARG A 146 3.69 -20.63 2.05
C ARG A 146 2.93 -19.31 2.13
N GLY A 147 2.57 -18.76 0.96
CA GLY A 147 1.97 -17.44 0.84
C GLY A 147 0.65 -17.30 1.60
N LYS A 148 0.51 -16.19 2.31
CA LYS A 148 -0.68 -15.77 3.07
C LYS A 148 -1.22 -14.41 2.62
N GLY A 149 -0.85 -13.95 1.43
CA GLY A 149 -1.27 -12.66 0.87
C GLY A 149 -2.78 -12.47 0.82
N GLY A 150 -3.54 -13.56 0.62
CA GLY A 150 -5.00 -13.52 0.70
C GLY A 150 -5.52 -13.19 2.10
N ILE A 151 -4.81 -13.58 3.17
CA ILE A 151 -5.17 -13.20 4.55
C ILE A 151 -4.90 -11.70 4.75
N MET A 152 -3.75 -11.20 4.28
CA MET A 152 -3.40 -9.77 4.35
C MET A 152 -4.43 -8.89 3.63
N LEU A 153 -4.77 -9.20 2.37
CA LEU A 153 -5.79 -8.42 1.65
C LEU A 153 -7.19 -8.57 2.21
N ASN A 154 -7.58 -9.74 2.69
CA ASN A 154 -8.87 -9.90 3.37
C ASN A 154 -8.97 -9.03 4.62
N TRP A 155 -7.91 -8.96 5.43
CA TRP A 155 -7.85 -8.06 6.58
C TRP A 155 -7.93 -6.60 6.16
N MET A 156 -7.14 -6.19 5.15
CA MET A 156 -7.17 -4.82 4.64
C MET A 156 -8.57 -4.42 4.16
N VAL A 157 -9.26 -5.30 3.44
CA VAL A 157 -10.58 -5.02 2.85
C VAL A 157 -11.71 -5.10 3.88
N LYS A 158 -11.62 -6.01 4.86
CA LYS A 158 -12.73 -6.29 5.78
C LYS A 158 -12.60 -5.61 7.14
N GLU A 159 -11.40 -5.16 7.49
CA GLU A 159 -11.13 -4.55 8.79
C GLU A 159 -10.55 -3.15 8.63
N LEU A 160 -9.37 -3.00 7.96
CA LEU A 160 -8.70 -1.71 7.83
C LEU A 160 -9.52 -0.71 7.01
N LYS A 161 -9.98 -1.10 5.81
CA LYS A 161 -10.74 -0.18 4.94
C LYS A 161 -12.03 0.31 5.59
N PRO A 162 -12.90 -0.54 6.16
CA PRO A 162 -14.08 -0.07 6.87
C PRO A 162 -13.75 0.88 8.02
N TYR A 163 -12.68 0.61 8.78
CA TYR A 163 -12.23 1.51 9.85
C TYR A 163 -11.84 2.90 9.30
N ILE A 164 -11.10 2.96 8.20
CA ILE A 164 -10.71 4.22 7.56
C ILE A 164 -11.93 4.94 6.99
N ASP A 165 -12.85 4.22 6.36
CA ASP A 165 -14.08 4.81 5.80
C ASP A 165 -15.01 5.38 6.88
N GLU A 166 -14.97 4.81 8.09
CA GLU A 166 -15.73 5.30 9.24
C GLU A 166 -15.07 6.51 9.91
N THR A 167 -13.74 6.50 10.01
CA THR A 167 -12.99 7.50 10.77
C THR A 167 -12.50 8.68 9.94
N CYS A 168 -12.46 8.55 8.62
CA CYS A 168 -12.02 9.59 7.70
C CYS A 168 -13.09 9.92 6.66
N ARG A 169 -13.03 11.13 6.10
CA ARG A 169 -13.91 11.57 5.03
C ARG A 169 -13.51 10.97 3.69
N THR A 170 -13.79 9.70 3.50
CA THR A 170 -13.42 8.95 2.30
C THR A 170 -14.55 8.95 1.25
N LEU A 171 -14.16 8.67 0.01
CA LEU A 171 -15.01 8.17 -1.06
C LEU A 171 -14.86 6.64 -1.06
N PRO A 172 -15.79 5.88 -0.43
CA PRO A 172 -15.54 4.47 -0.08
C PRO A 172 -15.71 3.49 -1.25
N ASP A 173 -16.20 3.97 -2.38
CA ASP A 173 -16.46 3.13 -3.54
C ASP A 173 -15.16 2.71 -4.27
N ARG A 174 -15.30 1.70 -5.13
CA ARG A 174 -14.21 1.11 -5.89
C ARG A 174 -13.42 2.14 -6.72
N ASN A 175 -14.12 3.13 -7.30
CA ASN A 175 -13.49 4.08 -8.23
C ASN A 175 -12.53 5.03 -7.51
N HIS A 176 -12.66 5.14 -6.19
CA HIS A 176 -11.85 6.00 -5.33
C HIS A 176 -10.95 5.19 -4.38
N THR A 177 -10.85 3.87 -4.58
CA THR A 177 -9.98 3.00 -3.78
C THR A 177 -8.81 2.51 -4.62
N ILE A 178 -7.60 2.85 -4.18
CA ILE A 178 -6.34 2.61 -4.88
C ILE A 178 -5.45 1.72 -4.01
N ILE A 179 -4.62 0.88 -4.65
CA ILE A 179 -3.64 0.05 -3.94
C ILE A 179 -2.26 0.25 -4.56
N ALA A 180 -1.21 0.34 -3.73
CA ALA A 180 0.14 0.60 -4.22
C ALA A 180 1.20 -0.14 -3.40
N GLY A 181 2.33 -0.42 -4.02
CA GLY A 181 3.49 -1.01 -3.36
C GLY A 181 4.62 -1.31 -4.32
N SER A 182 5.77 -1.65 -3.75
CA SER A 182 6.96 -2.04 -4.52
C SER A 182 7.39 -3.47 -4.20
N SER A 183 8.13 -4.08 -5.11
CA SER A 183 8.68 -5.42 -4.89
C SER A 183 7.59 -6.45 -4.59
N MET A 184 7.66 -7.14 -3.46
CA MET A 184 6.58 -8.01 -2.98
C MET A 184 5.29 -7.24 -2.69
N GLY A 185 5.37 -5.98 -2.23
CA GLY A 185 4.23 -5.08 -2.11
C GLY A 185 3.61 -4.74 -3.47
N GLY A 186 4.43 -4.61 -4.53
CA GLY A 186 3.98 -4.45 -5.92
C GLY A 186 3.24 -5.69 -6.46
N LEU A 187 3.71 -6.90 -6.10
CA LEU A 187 2.99 -8.14 -6.39
C LEU A 187 1.63 -8.17 -5.66
N MET A 188 1.58 -7.72 -4.40
CA MET A 188 0.33 -7.61 -3.65
C MET A 188 -0.60 -6.54 -4.21
N ALA A 189 -0.07 -5.41 -4.72
CA ALA A 189 -0.88 -4.41 -5.41
C ALA A 189 -1.52 -4.97 -6.69
N LEU A 190 -0.77 -5.73 -7.48
CA LEU A 190 -1.30 -6.46 -8.63
C LEU A 190 -2.36 -7.48 -8.22
N TYR A 191 -2.13 -8.22 -7.12
CA TYR A 191 -3.11 -9.15 -6.57
C TYR A 191 -4.39 -8.43 -6.14
N GLY A 192 -4.28 -7.26 -5.52
CA GLY A 192 -5.42 -6.40 -5.18
C GLY A 192 -6.22 -5.98 -6.42
N ALA A 193 -5.54 -5.45 -7.44
CA ALA A 193 -6.17 -5.02 -8.69
C ALA A 193 -6.82 -6.16 -9.50
N THR A 194 -6.41 -7.40 -9.27
CA THR A 194 -6.93 -8.58 -9.98
C THR A 194 -7.97 -9.34 -9.16
N ALA A 195 -7.58 -10.00 -8.08
CA ALA A 195 -8.44 -10.85 -7.27
C ALA A 195 -9.45 -10.06 -6.41
N TYR A 196 -9.10 -8.83 -6.03
CA TYR A 196 -9.96 -7.91 -5.27
C TYR A 196 -10.41 -6.71 -6.13
N ASN A 197 -10.58 -6.95 -7.43
CA ASN A 197 -10.97 -5.92 -8.41
C ASN A 197 -12.32 -5.25 -8.08
N HIS A 198 -13.16 -5.89 -7.30
CA HIS A 198 -14.41 -5.33 -6.79
C HIS A 198 -14.20 -4.22 -5.73
N VAL A 199 -12.99 -4.12 -5.17
CA VAL A 199 -12.60 -3.08 -4.19
C VAL A 199 -11.66 -2.06 -4.80
N PHE A 200 -10.61 -2.51 -5.52
CA PHE A 200 -9.56 -1.63 -6.04
C PHE A 200 -9.71 -1.43 -7.56
N GLN A 201 -9.95 -0.19 -7.98
CA GLN A 201 -9.99 0.15 -9.40
C GLN A 201 -8.61 0.41 -9.96
N ARG A 202 -7.71 1.03 -9.14
CA ARG A 202 -6.42 1.52 -9.59
C ARG A 202 -5.31 0.90 -8.78
N ALA A 203 -4.19 0.56 -9.44
CA ALA A 203 -3.03 0.02 -8.75
C ALA A 203 -1.72 0.61 -9.28
N ALA A 204 -0.79 0.91 -8.35
CA ALA A 204 0.60 1.18 -8.66
C ALA A 204 1.46 -0.01 -8.21
N CYS A 205 2.04 -0.71 -9.18
CA CYS A 205 2.84 -1.91 -8.98
C CYS A 205 4.29 -1.60 -9.38
N LEU A 206 5.09 -1.08 -8.43
CA LEU A 206 6.47 -0.68 -8.71
C LEU A 206 7.39 -1.90 -8.55
N SER A 207 8.16 -2.19 -9.59
CA SER A 207 9.09 -3.34 -9.62
C SER A 207 8.49 -4.63 -9.03
N PRO A 208 7.24 -5.01 -9.39
CA PRO A 208 6.54 -6.10 -8.72
C PRO A 208 7.30 -7.42 -8.86
N SER A 209 7.40 -8.19 -7.78
CA SER A 209 8.14 -9.46 -7.73
C SER A 209 7.44 -10.59 -8.50
N LEU A 210 7.17 -10.40 -9.79
CA LEU A 210 6.48 -11.38 -10.65
C LEU A 210 7.34 -12.63 -10.92
N TRP A 211 8.65 -12.48 -10.81
CA TRP A 211 9.66 -13.51 -11.03
C TRP A 211 9.69 -14.60 -9.95
N VAL A 212 9.10 -14.36 -8.76
CA VAL A 212 9.11 -15.34 -7.66
C VAL A 212 8.33 -16.62 -8.01
N ALA A 213 7.26 -16.51 -8.78
CA ALA A 213 6.45 -17.64 -9.23
C ALA A 213 5.71 -17.30 -10.53
N PRO A 214 6.42 -17.11 -11.67
CA PRO A 214 5.85 -16.56 -12.89
C PRO A 214 4.57 -17.26 -13.37
N GLY A 215 4.59 -18.60 -13.44
CA GLY A 215 3.43 -19.39 -13.87
C GLY A 215 2.21 -19.18 -12.97
N LYS A 216 2.39 -19.05 -11.65
CA LYS A 216 1.29 -18.82 -10.70
C LYS A 216 0.77 -17.38 -10.77
N VAL A 217 1.65 -16.41 -11.04
CA VAL A 217 1.23 -15.02 -11.29
C VAL A 217 0.37 -14.95 -12.55
N LEU A 218 0.80 -15.58 -13.63
CA LEU A 218 0.03 -15.64 -14.87
C LEU A 218 -1.34 -16.32 -14.67
N GLU A 219 -1.36 -17.44 -13.94
CA GLU A 219 -2.60 -18.14 -13.60
C GLU A 219 -3.54 -17.25 -12.76
N MET A 220 -3.01 -16.52 -11.78
CA MET A 220 -3.77 -15.57 -10.96
C MET A 220 -4.43 -14.49 -11.83
N VAL A 221 -3.66 -13.86 -12.72
CA VAL A 221 -4.19 -12.82 -13.63
C VAL A 221 -5.18 -13.43 -14.63
N ALA A 222 -4.87 -14.60 -15.19
CA ALA A 222 -5.74 -15.26 -16.18
C ALA A 222 -7.12 -15.59 -15.60
N ARG A 223 -7.18 -16.11 -14.37
CA ARG A 223 -8.43 -16.48 -13.68
C ARG A 223 -9.21 -15.30 -13.14
N ALA A 224 -8.58 -14.14 -12.94
CA ALA A 224 -9.23 -12.99 -12.33
C ALA A 224 -10.32 -12.40 -13.25
N HIS A 225 -11.45 -12.04 -12.66
CA HIS A 225 -12.46 -11.22 -13.31
C HIS A 225 -12.12 -9.75 -13.12
N ILE A 226 -11.52 -9.12 -14.12
CA ILE A 226 -11.06 -7.74 -14.08
C ILE A 226 -12.00 -6.86 -14.92
N ARG A 227 -12.51 -5.80 -14.32
CA ARG A 227 -13.36 -4.83 -15.03
C ARG A 227 -12.50 -3.97 -15.96
N ARG A 228 -13.07 -3.55 -17.09
CA ARG A 228 -12.35 -2.78 -18.14
C ARG A 228 -11.94 -1.37 -17.71
N ASP A 229 -12.58 -0.82 -16.69
CA ASP A 229 -12.29 0.47 -16.09
C ASP A 229 -11.16 0.39 -15.04
N THR A 230 -10.45 -0.75 -14.94
CA THR A 230 -9.29 -0.92 -14.07
C THR A 230 -8.07 -0.27 -14.69
N THR A 231 -7.32 0.48 -13.88
CA THR A 231 -6.05 1.10 -14.29
C THR A 231 -4.91 0.52 -13.48
N VAL A 232 -3.86 0.08 -14.16
CA VAL A 232 -2.64 -0.45 -13.55
C VAL A 232 -1.44 0.32 -14.08
N TYR A 233 -0.67 0.90 -13.18
CA TYR A 233 0.70 1.31 -13.44
C TYR A 233 1.64 0.19 -13.02
N MET A 234 2.60 -0.17 -13.88
CA MET A 234 3.64 -1.15 -13.58
C MET A 234 4.97 -0.70 -14.17
N ASP A 235 6.03 -0.77 -13.40
CA ASP A 235 7.36 -0.44 -13.88
C ASP A 235 8.42 -1.44 -13.43
N TYR A 236 9.59 -1.30 -14.03
CA TYR A 236 10.84 -1.95 -13.61
C TYR A 236 12.01 -1.03 -13.88
N GLY A 237 12.98 -1.04 -12.99
CA GLY A 237 14.26 -0.41 -13.24
C GLY A 237 15.04 -1.15 -14.34
N GLU A 238 15.69 -0.42 -15.22
CA GLU A 238 16.54 -1.00 -16.27
C GLU A 238 17.59 -1.95 -15.68
N LEU A 239 18.21 -1.57 -14.55
CA LEU A 239 19.25 -2.38 -13.89
C LEU A 239 18.70 -3.66 -13.23
N GLU A 240 17.42 -3.69 -12.88
CA GLU A 240 16.77 -4.88 -12.33
C GLU A 240 16.62 -6.01 -13.35
N MET A 241 16.44 -5.65 -14.62
CA MET A 241 16.23 -6.62 -15.70
C MET A 241 17.45 -7.48 -15.97
N PHE A 242 18.65 -6.98 -15.63
CA PHE A 242 19.90 -7.75 -15.72
C PHE A 242 20.15 -8.63 -14.51
N ASN A 243 19.57 -8.30 -13.36
CA ASN A 243 19.76 -9.01 -12.10
C ASN A 243 18.77 -10.16 -11.88
N HIS A 244 17.60 -10.13 -12.54
CA HIS A 244 16.54 -11.13 -12.43
C HIS A 244 16.25 -11.76 -13.79
N ALA A 245 16.85 -12.89 -14.11
CA ALA A 245 16.75 -13.53 -15.43
C ALA A 245 15.30 -13.77 -15.92
N ALA A 246 14.36 -14.00 -14.98
CA ALA A 246 12.94 -14.22 -15.31
C ALA A 246 12.12 -12.92 -15.31
N THR A 247 12.68 -11.75 -15.00
CA THR A 247 11.90 -10.51 -14.81
C THR A 247 11.28 -10.05 -16.10
N GLN A 248 12.05 -9.99 -17.19
CA GLN A 248 11.58 -9.51 -18.47
C GLN A 248 10.42 -10.36 -19.03
N GLU A 249 10.58 -11.68 -19.02
CA GLU A 249 9.55 -12.60 -19.50
C GLU A 249 8.27 -12.50 -18.65
N SER A 250 8.43 -12.48 -17.33
CA SER A 250 7.32 -12.37 -16.38
C SER A 250 6.55 -11.05 -16.56
N MET A 251 7.27 -9.94 -16.77
CA MET A 251 6.70 -8.62 -17.01
C MET A 251 5.90 -8.60 -18.31
N ILE A 252 6.49 -9.04 -19.44
CA ILE A 252 5.86 -9.02 -20.74
C ILE A 252 4.62 -9.91 -20.76
N SER A 253 4.73 -11.13 -20.22
CA SER A 253 3.63 -12.09 -20.19
C SER A 253 2.47 -11.60 -19.31
N THR A 254 2.78 -10.98 -18.15
CA THR A 254 1.75 -10.40 -17.28
C THR A 254 1.08 -9.20 -17.94
N ALA A 255 1.85 -8.30 -18.55
CA ALA A 255 1.33 -7.15 -19.28
C ALA A 255 0.41 -7.60 -20.44
N HIS A 256 0.82 -8.60 -21.21
CA HIS A 256 -0.01 -9.16 -22.27
C HIS A 256 -1.37 -9.66 -21.76
N LEU A 257 -1.40 -10.41 -20.65
CA LEU A 257 -2.64 -10.87 -20.04
C LEU A 257 -3.53 -9.72 -19.57
N LEU A 258 -2.97 -8.70 -18.93
CA LEU A 258 -3.72 -7.51 -18.51
C LEU A 258 -4.35 -6.79 -19.71
N LEU A 259 -3.61 -6.63 -20.79
CA LEU A 259 -4.12 -6.03 -22.04
C LEU A 259 -5.22 -6.87 -22.70
N THR A 260 -5.12 -8.21 -22.70
CA THR A 260 -6.19 -9.08 -23.20
C THR A 260 -7.48 -8.94 -22.39
N LYS A 261 -7.37 -8.58 -21.10
CA LYS A 261 -8.51 -8.27 -20.22
C LYS A 261 -8.97 -6.80 -20.34
N ARG A 262 -8.35 -6.01 -21.23
CA ARG A 262 -8.68 -4.62 -21.52
C ARG A 262 -8.48 -3.68 -20.32
N VAL A 263 -7.48 -3.97 -19.49
CA VAL A 263 -7.01 -3.10 -18.42
C VAL A 263 -6.32 -1.88 -19.05
N ASN A 264 -6.56 -0.70 -18.49
CA ASN A 264 -5.76 0.49 -18.80
C ASN A 264 -4.37 0.32 -18.16
N LEU A 265 -3.40 -0.11 -18.96
CA LEU A 265 -2.06 -0.43 -18.48
C LEU A 265 -1.05 0.62 -18.92
N ALA A 266 -0.37 1.22 -17.94
CA ALA A 266 0.88 1.95 -18.14
C ALA A 266 2.04 1.04 -17.73
N LEU A 267 2.86 0.59 -18.68
CA LEU A 267 4.05 -0.22 -18.43
C LEU A 267 5.30 0.56 -18.80
N ARG A 268 6.28 0.59 -17.89
CA ARG A 268 7.52 1.35 -18.10
C ARG A 268 8.77 0.56 -17.73
N ILE A 269 9.84 0.80 -18.49
CA ILE A 269 11.21 0.53 -18.05
C ILE A 269 11.83 1.86 -17.65
N VAL A 270 12.31 1.94 -16.42
CA VAL A 270 12.88 3.17 -15.84
C VAL A 270 14.38 3.22 -16.14
N PRO A 271 14.86 4.13 -17.01
CA PRO A 271 16.27 4.21 -17.36
C PRO A 271 17.14 4.45 -16.10
N GLY A 272 18.20 3.66 -15.92
CA GLY A 272 19.09 3.72 -14.75
C GLY A 272 18.42 3.37 -13.43
N GLY A 273 17.16 2.91 -13.44
CA GLY A 273 16.43 2.50 -12.24
C GLY A 273 16.96 1.19 -11.66
N SER A 274 16.98 1.09 -10.36
CA SER A 274 17.35 -0.10 -9.59
C SER A 274 16.25 -0.47 -8.59
N HIS A 275 16.34 -1.65 -7.99
CA HIS A 275 15.35 -2.17 -7.03
C HIS A 275 15.52 -1.52 -5.66
N CYS A 276 15.16 -0.27 -5.51
CA CYS A 276 15.28 0.47 -4.25
C CYS A 276 14.33 1.68 -4.18
N GLU A 277 14.13 2.16 -2.96
CA GLU A 277 13.25 3.29 -2.63
C GLU A 277 13.63 4.56 -3.37
N ALA A 278 14.91 4.87 -3.55
CA ALA A 278 15.38 6.04 -4.28
C ALA A 278 15.00 6.02 -5.78
N SER A 279 14.84 4.83 -6.37
CA SER A 279 14.30 4.67 -7.73
C SER A 279 12.78 4.83 -7.75
N TRP A 280 12.08 4.26 -6.77
CA TRP A 280 10.61 4.35 -6.68
C TRP A 280 10.13 5.75 -6.32
N GLU A 281 10.85 6.50 -5.49
CA GLU A 281 10.61 7.93 -5.22
C GLU A 281 10.44 8.74 -6.51
N LYS A 282 11.33 8.54 -7.47
CA LYS A 282 11.30 9.24 -8.77
C LYS A 282 10.08 8.87 -9.64
N GLN A 283 9.41 7.78 -9.34
CA GLN A 283 8.23 7.34 -10.08
C GLN A 283 6.93 7.88 -9.49
N ILE A 284 6.95 8.50 -8.29
CA ILE A 284 5.73 9.01 -7.63
C ILE A 284 4.95 9.95 -8.57
N PRO A 285 5.52 11.03 -9.15
CA PRO A 285 4.76 11.94 -10.01
C PRO A 285 4.16 11.20 -11.21
N ILE A 286 4.86 10.20 -11.72
CA ILE A 286 4.49 9.48 -12.94
C ILE A 286 3.32 8.51 -12.67
N PHE A 287 3.40 7.69 -11.62
CA PHE A 287 2.28 6.79 -11.35
C PHE A 287 1.05 7.56 -10.83
N MET A 288 1.23 8.65 -10.09
CA MET A 288 0.12 9.53 -9.69
C MET A 288 -0.63 10.03 -10.93
N GLU A 289 0.08 10.60 -11.91
CA GLU A 289 -0.51 11.04 -13.18
C GLU A 289 -1.21 9.90 -13.93
N CYS A 290 -0.54 8.74 -14.07
CA CYS A 290 -1.12 7.56 -14.74
C CYS A 290 -2.39 7.05 -14.05
N LEU A 291 -2.50 7.21 -12.74
CA LEU A 291 -3.69 6.84 -11.97
C LEU A 291 -4.74 7.95 -11.90
N GLY A 292 -4.48 9.14 -12.48
CA GLY A 292 -5.40 10.28 -12.45
C GLY A 292 -5.53 10.93 -11.07
N LEU A 293 -4.38 11.08 -10.38
CA LEU A 293 -4.25 11.67 -9.04
C LEU A 293 -3.45 12.97 -9.07
#